data_e14eec92a437bebbaf80080326d56562
#
_entry.id   e14eec92a437bebbaf80080326d56562
#
_cell.length_a   1.000
_cell.length_b   1.000
_cell.length_c   1.000
_cell.angle_alpha   90.00
_cell.angle_beta   90.00
_cell.angle_gamma   90.00
#
_symmetry.space_group_name_H-M   'P 1'
#
loop_
_entity.id
_entity.type
_entity.pdbx_description
1 polymer ?
#
loop_
_entity_poly.entity_id
_entity_poly.type
_entity_poly.pdbx_seq_one_letter_code
_entity_poly.pdbx_strand_id
1 'polypeptide(L)'
;MSINMILGSAQSQTNSIKNLTTSQIGSYQQIQQALSNFMFQTNSLQGAAYDSAKAYCGSVLSPLIDGCILLNKAIEKANEEYINKYTSEVYGDSLKQSDLERLIDETKSQIALNENLLNEQFEQDPVDLSEVSNLQEKIDSYRKIQRDLEEKLSKLLAFDANSVSIFQEVDVLSYSVAQGIALAQRSWSPTLKTFMLPGKNEMGWVGTIKEIWEKNNKESNKTNRIKSSKRMINSQINEEEYDRNVALYSGLHGKPIIGASVIHNASSEEKKDLVLAI
;
A
#
# COMPACT_ATOMS: atom_id res chain seq x y z
N MET A 1 -0.33 5.71 -27.23
CA MET A 1 0.55 6.33 -26.21
C MET A 1 1.38 5.20 -25.62
N SER A 2 2.71 5.33 -25.51
CA SER A 2 3.57 4.24 -24.99
C SER A 2 3.58 4.27 -23.47
N ILE A 3 3.49 3.10 -22.83
CA ILE A 3 3.49 2.95 -21.37
C ILE A 3 4.92 2.99 -20.86
N ASN A 4 5.14 3.84 -19.84
CA ASN A 4 6.45 3.99 -19.20
C ASN A 4 6.27 3.94 -17.68
N MET A 5 6.88 2.96 -17.03
CA MET A 5 7.00 2.91 -15.58
C MET A 5 8.43 3.25 -15.18
N ILE A 6 8.60 4.44 -14.57
CA ILE A 6 9.87 4.89 -14.01
C ILE A 6 9.81 4.68 -12.49
N LEU A 7 10.25 3.53 -12.02
CA LEU A 7 10.06 3.10 -10.64
C LEU A 7 10.60 4.09 -9.62
N GLY A 8 11.81 4.62 -9.80
CA GLY A 8 12.39 5.60 -8.88
C GLY A 8 11.59 6.91 -8.78
N SER A 9 11.03 7.38 -9.90
CA SER A 9 10.15 8.56 -9.90
C SER A 9 8.84 8.28 -9.19
N ALA A 10 8.22 7.12 -9.44
CA ALA A 10 6.99 6.71 -8.79
C ALA A 10 7.16 6.56 -7.27
N GLN A 11 8.28 5.98 -6.82
CA GLN A 11 8.63 5.89 -5.40
C GLN A 11 8.83 7.27 -4.75
N SER A 12 9.53 8.18 -5.43
CA SER A 12 9.73 9.56 -4.98
C SER A 12 8.41 10.31 -4.87
N GLN A 13 7.51 10.12 -5.84
CA GLN A 13 6.16 10.69 -5.82
C GLN A 13 5.35 10.14 -4.64
N THR A 14 5.37 8.83 -4.42
CA THR A 14 4.67 8.19 -3.29
C THR A 14 5.15 8.73 -1.94
N ASN A 15 6.46 8.91 -1.76
CA ASN A 15 7.02 9.52 -0.55
C ASN A 15 6.57 10.99 -0.37
N SER A 16 6.52 11.76 -1.45
CA SER A 16 6.04 13.15 -1.41
C SER A 16 4.55 13.21 -1.05
N ILE A 17 3.74 12.33 -1.63
CA ILE A 17 2.32 12.18 -1.30
C ILE A 17 2.15 11.83 0.17
N LYS A 18 2.90 10.88 0.69
CA LYS A 18 2.85 10.47 2.11
C LYS A 18 3.14 11.62 3.06
N ASN A 19 4.15 12.42 2.77
CA ASN A 19 4.47 13.61 3.57
C ASN A 19 3.34 14.64 3.54
N LEU A 20 2.77 14.89 2.35
CA LEU A 20 1.66 15.82 2.18
C LEU A 20 0.40 15.34 2.91
N THR A 21 -0.02 14.09 2.70
CA THR A 21 -1.21 13.51 3.33
C THR A 21 -1.10 13.47 4.85
N THR A 22 0.09 13.13 5.38
CA THR A 22 0.35 13.16 6.82
C THR A 22 0.16 14.55 7.40
N SER A 23 0.71 15.58 6.75
CA SER A 23 0.55 16.99 7.17
C SER A 23 -0.91 17.44 7.10
N GLN A 24 -1.62 17.10 6.03
CA GLN A 24 -3.04 17.45 5.86
C GLN A 24 -3.92 16.75 6.89
N ILE A 25 -3.70 15.47 7.16
CA ILE A 25 -4.43 14.71 8.19
C ILE A 25 -4.25 15.39 9.55
N GLY A 26 -3.02 15.77 9.91
CA GLY A 26 -2.75 16.49 11.15
C GLY A 26 -3.52 17.81 11.25
N SER A 27 -3.59 18.57 10.16
CA SER A 27 -4.38 19.82 10.09
C SER A 27 -5.88 19.55 10.23
N TYR A 28 -6.43 18.53 9.58
CA TYR A 28 -7.84 18.16 9.70
C TYR A 28 -8.19 17.70 11.12
N GLN A 29 -7.30 16.97 11.79
CA GLN A 29 -7.49 16.56 13.20
C GLN A 29 -7.55 17.77 14.14
N GLN A 30 -6.73 18.80 13.89
CA GLN A 30 -6.82 20.06 14.66
C GLN A 30 -8.17 20.77 14.44
N ILE A 31 -8.67 20.77 13.21
CA ILE A 31 -10.01 21.32 12.89
C ILE A 31 -11.11 20.51 13.58
N GLN A 32 -11.03 19.16 13.56
CA GLN A 32 -11.98 18.31 14.29
C GLN A 32 -12.03 18.69 15.79
N GLN A 33 -10.87 18.87 16.41
CA GLN A 33 -10.80 19.26 17.81
C GLN A 33 -11.41 20.65 18.06
N ALA A 34 -11.13 21.61 17.19
CA ALA A 34 -11.70 22.97 17.27
C ALA A 34 -13.24 22.94 17.11
N LEU A 35 -13.75 22.15 16.14
CA LEU A 35 -15.20 21.97 15.97
C LEU A 35 -15.85 21.31 17.19
N SER A 36 -15.26 20.27 17.73
CA SER A 36 -15.70 19.63 18.96
C SER A 36 -15.78 20.62 20.11
N ASN A 37 -14.72 21.38 20.35
CA ASN A 37 -14.67 22.39 21.39
C ASN A 37 -15.78 23.44 21.20
N PHE A 38 -16.02 23.91 19.97
CA PHE A 38 -17.09 24.84 19.65
C PHE A 38 -18.47 24.25 19.92
N MET A 39 -18.74 23.01 19.48
CA MET A 39 -20.02 22.34 19.65
C MET A 39 -20.37 22.11 21.12
N PHE A 40 -19.38 21.82 21.96
CA PHE A 40 -19.60 21.53 23.41
C PHE A 40 -19.57 22.78 24.30
N GLN A 41 -19.28 23.98 23.77
CA GLN A 41 -19.40 25.23 24.52
C GLN A 41 -20.87 25.61 24.71
N THR A 42 -21.41 25.31 25.89
CA THR A 42 -22.84 25.56 26.20
C THR A 42 -23.08 26.85 26.94
N ASN A 43 -22.13 27.30 27.75
CA ASN A 43 -22.35 28.43 28.71
C ASN A 43 -22.03 29.80 28.12
N SER A 44 -21.13 29.88 27.14
CA SER A 44 -20.64 31.16 26.57
C SER A 44 -21.25 31.53 25.24
N LEU A 45 -21.77 30.57 24.49
CA LEU A 45 -22.29 30.73 23.13
C LEU A 45 -23.71 30.19 23.03
N GLN A 46 -24.71 31.05 23.26
CA GLN A 46 -26.13 30.72 23.26
C GLN A 46 -26.91 31.57 22.24
N GLY A 47 -28.08 31.08 21.84
CA GLY A 47 -29.00 31.73 20.92
C GLY A 47 -29.05 31.11 19.54
N ALA A 48 -30.12 31.42 18.78
CA ALA A 48 -30.46 30.72 17.54
C ALA A 48 -29.32 30.66 16.48
N ALA A 49 -28.48 31.70 16.38
CA ALA A 49 -27.36 31.72 15.46
C ALA A 49 -26.29 30.69 15.87
N TYR A 50 -25.95 30.65 17.17
CA TYR A 50 -24.96 29.68 17.66
C TYR A 50 -25.49 28.25 17.64
N ASP A 51 -26.77 28.05 17.95
CA ASP A 51 -27.40 26.73 17.93
C ASP A 51 -27.43 26.16 16.50
N SER A 52 -27.76 27.01 15.50
CA SER A 52 -27.71 26.62 14.09
C SER A 52 -26.29 26.33 13.63
N ALA A 53 -25.30 27.11 14.08
CA ALA A 53 -23.88 26.87 13.77
C ALA A 53 -23.37 25.55 14.36
N LYS A 54 -23.72 25.24 15.62
CA LYS A 54 -23.34 23.96 16.26
C LYS A 54 -23.98 22.76 15.55
N ALA A 55 -25.29 22.87 15.22
CA ALA A 55 -25.99 21.83 14.48
C ALA A 55 -25.36 21.61 13.08
N TYR A 56 -24.97 22.70 12.42
CA TYR A 56 -24.28 22.66 11.15
C TYR A 56 -22.87 22.04 11.24
N CYS A 57 -22.10 22.42 12.27
CA CYS A 57 -20.79 21.80 12.53
C CYS A 57 -20.90 20.29 12.70
N GLY A 58 -21.88 19.81 13.47
CA GLY A 58 -22.07 18.37 13.72
C GLY A 58 -22.60 17.60 12.53
N SER A 59 -23.53 18.19 11.77
CA SER A 59 -24.20 17.48 10.66
C SER A 59 -23.47 17.58 9.32
N VAL A 60 -22.71 18.64 9.07
CA VAL A 60 -22.05 18.90 7.77
C VAL A 60 -20.53 18.95 7.89
N LEU A 61 -19.98 19.81 8.74
CA LEU A 61 -18.54 20.02 8.76
C LEU A 61 -17.77 18.83 9.33
N SER A 62 -18.26 18.20 10.43
CA SER A 62 -17.58 17.03 11.00
C SER A 62 -17.50 15.87 10.02
N PRO A 63 -18.59 15.43 9.37
CA PRO A 63 -18.50 14.38 8.35
C PRO A 63 -17.63 14.76 7.15
N LEU A 64 -17.60 16.05 6.76
CA LEU A 64 -16.76 16.53 5.67
C LEU A 64 -15.27 16.38 6.01
N ILE A 65 -14.88 16.74 7.22
CA ILE A 65 -13.48 16.58 7.68
C ILE A 65 -13.12 15.12 7.80
N ASP A 66 -14.02 14.27 8.29
CA ASP A 66 -13.83 12.81 8.29
C ASP A 66 -13.58 12.29 6.87
N GLY A 67 -14.36 12.77 5.89
CA GLY A 67 -14.17 12.47 4.47
C GLY A 67 -12.81 12.91 3.94
N CYS A 68 -12.35 14.11 4.30
CA CYS A 68 -11.03 14.60 3.91
C CYS A 68 -9.89 13.74 4.50
N ILE A 69 -10.01 13.30 5.75
CA ILE A 69 -9.04 12.40 6.37
C ILE A 69 -9.03 11.04 5.67
N LEU A 70 -10.21 10.47 5.38
CA LEU A 70 -10.32 9.21 4.66
C LEU A 70 -9.74 9.29 3.26
N LEU A 71 -10.02 10.37 2.53
CA LEU A 71 -9.49 10.61 1.20
C LEU A 71 -7.96 10.63 1.20
N ASN A 72 -7.34 11.35 2.14
CA ASN A 72 -5.89 11.37 2.26
C ASN A 72 -5.31 9.98 2.55
N LYS A 73 -5.93 9.21 3.44
CA LYS A 73 -5.52 7.81 3.72
C LYS A 73 -5.69 6.90 2.50
N ALA A 74 -6.77 7.07 1.74
CA ALA A 74 -7.01 6.29 0.52
C ALA A 74 -5.97 6.62 -0.56
N ILE A 75 -5.61 7.90 -0.74
CA ILE A 75 -4.56 8.34 -1.67
C ILE A 75 -3.21 7.72 -1.28
N GLU A 76 -2.82 7.76 -0.02
CA GLU A 76 -1.57 7.15 0.47
C GLU A 76 -1.55 5.65 0.20
N LYS A 77 -2.61 4.94 0.61
CA LYS A 77 -2.75 3.50 0.42
C LYS A 77 -2.72 3.10 -1.06
N ALA A 78 -3.43 3.82 -1.94
CA ALA A 78 -3.48 3.51 -3.36
C ALA A 78 -2.10 3.68 -4.03
N ASN A 79 -1.35 4.72 -3.68
CA ASN A 79 -0.01 4.93 -4.21
C ASN A 79 0.99 3.86 -3.72
N GLU A 80 0.93 3.46 -2.45
CA GLU A 80 1.74 2.35 -1.92
C GLU A 80 1.37 1.02 -2.61
N GLU A 81 0.08 0.75 -2.79
CA GLU A 81 -0.41 -0.46 -3.46
C GLU A 81 0.01 -0.51 -4.93
N TYR A 82 -0.03 0.63 -5.64
CA TYR A 82 0.41 0.74 -7.03
C TYR A 82 1.88 0.31 -7.18
N ILE A 83 2.78 0.82 -6.35
CA ILE A 83 4.20 0.44 -6.36
C ILE A 83 4.38 -1.04 -6.01
N ASN A 84 3.71 -1.50 -4.94
CA ASN A 84 3.84 -2.87 -4.46
C ASN A 84 3.35 -3.89 -5.50
N LYS A 85 2.23 -3.63 -6.15
CA LYS A 85 1.72 -4.49 -7.24
C LYS A 85 2.66 -4.49 -8.43
N TYR A 86 3.12 -3.32 -8.89
CA TYR A 86 4.08 -3.28 -9.98
C TYR A 86 5.33 -4.11 -9.69
N THR A 87 5.96 -3.89 -8.53
CA THR A 87 7.21 -4.58 -8.17
C THR A 87 7.04 -6.08 -7.96
N SER A 88 5.86 -6.53 -7.50
CA SER A 88 5.58 -7.95 -7.26
C SER A 88 5.05 -8.70 -8.49
N GLU A 89 4.27 -8.05 -9.34
CA GLU A 89 3.57 -8.69 -10.45
C GLU A 89 4.23 -8.47 -11.81
N VAL A 90 4.95 -7.34 -11.98
CA VAL A 90 5.55 -6.97 -13.27
C VAL A 90 7.06 -7.12 -13.23
N TYR A 91 7.76 -6.18 -12.58
CA TYR A 91 9.22 -6.17 -12.53
C TYR A 91 9.76 -5.28 -11.41
N GLY A 92 10.92 -5.66 -10.86
CA GLY A 92 11.59 -4.94 -9.77
C GLY A 92 12.33 -3.66 -10.17
N ASP A 93 12.27 -3.24 -11.43
CA ASP A 93 12.94 -2.05 -11.97
C ASP A 93 12.06 -1.32 -12.99
N SER A 94 12.55 -0.21 -13.55
CA SER A 94 11.84 0.60 -14.55
C SER A 94 11.68 -0.16 -15.87
N LEU A 95 10.51 -0.02 -16.49
CA LEU A 95 10.24 -0.56 -17.81
C LEU A 95 9.62 0.50 -18.72
N LYS A 96 9.99 0.46 -20.02
CA LYS A 96 9.37 1.23 -21.08
C LYS A 96 8.89 0.30 -22.18
N GLN A 97 7.63 0.42 -22.56
CA GLN A 97 7.03 -0.38 -23.61
C GLN A 97 7.83 -0.31 -24.91
N SER A 98 8.18 0.89 -25.35
CA SER A 98 8.95 1.09 -26.61
C SER A 98 10.31 0.42 -26.60
N ASP A 99 10.98 0.39 -25.45
CA ASP A 99 12.29 -0.26 -25.33
C ASP A 99 12.14 -1.79 -25.39
N LEU A 100 11.10 -2.33 -24.75
CA LEU A 100 10.80 -3.76 -24.82
C LEU A 100 10.45 -4.21 -26.24
N GLU A 101 9.56 -3.48 -26.91
CA GLU A 101 9.18 -3.75 -28.31
C GLU A 101 10.39 -3.73 -29.24
N ARG A 102 11.24 -2.71 -29.14
CA ARG A 102 12.49 -2.62 -29.92
C ARG A 102 13.42 -3.81 -29.67
N LEU A 103 13.64 -4.16 -28.40
CA LEU A 103 14.50 -5.29 -28.01
C LEU A 103 13.93 -6.64 -28.49
N ILE A 104 12.60 -6.81 -28.50
CA ILE A 104 11.94 -7.99 -29.05
C ILE A 104 12.21 -8.09 -30.55
N ASP A 105 12.07 -7.00 -31.29
CA ASP A 105 12.29 -6.98 -32.73
C ASP A 105 13.79 -7.20 -33.11
N GLU A 106 14.70 -6.61 -32.32
CA GLU A 106 16.14 -6.87 -32.46
C GLU A 106 16.46 -8.35 -32.21
N THR A 107 15.87 -8.95 -31.17
CA THR A 107 16.08 -10.35 -30.82
C THR A 107 15.53 -11.28 -31.91
N LYS A 108 14.34 -11.00 -32.49
CA LYS A 108 13.78 -11.72 -33.63
C LYS A 108 14.71 -11.65 -34.84
N SER A 109 15.29 -10.50 -35.10
CA SER A 109 16.23 -10.32 -36.21
C SER A 109 17.51 -11.15 -36.04
N GLN A 110 18.00 -11.24 -34.76
CA GLN A 110 19.16 -12.08 -34.44
C GLN A 110 18.85 -13.58 -34.60
N ILE A 111 17.65 -14.01 -34.19
CA ILE A 111 17.20 -15.40 -34.43
C ILE A 111 17.19 -15.72 -35.88
N ALA A 112 16.54 -14.90 -36.71
CA ALA A 112 16.45 -15.11 -38.17
C ALA A 112 17.83 -15.14 -38.84
N LEU A 113 18.76 -14.26 -38.43
CA LEU A 113 20.12 -14.25 -38.93
C LEU A 113 20.85 -15.58 -38.62
N ASN A 114 20.79 -16.04 -37.37
CA ASN A 114 21.47 -17.27 -36.95
C ASN A 114 20.81 -18.53 -37.60
N GLU A 115 19.48 -18.52 -37.80
CA GLU A 115 18.77 -19.59 -38.52
C GLU A 115 19.22 -19.66 -39.96
N ASN A 116 19.41 -18.52 -40.64
CA ASN A 116 19.97 -18.51 -42.02
C ASN A 116 21.39 -19.03 -42.07
N LEU A 117 22.26 -18.59 -41.13
CA LEU A 117 23.64 -19.11 -41.05
C LEU A 117 23.67 -20.61 -40.74
N LEU A 118 22.76 -21.10 -39.90
CA LEU A 118 22.63 -22.54 -39.62
C LEU A 118 22.25 -23.32 -40.86
N ASN A 119 21.31 -22.81 -41.69
CA ASN A 119 20.94 -23.42 -42.96
C ASN A 119 22.09 -23.43 -43.96
N GLU A 120 22.88 -22.34 -44.08
CA GLU A 120 24.07 -22.27 -44.88
C GLU A 120 25.14 -23.30 -44.46
N GLN A 121 25.29 -23.60 -43.19
CA GLN A 121 26.21 -24.63 -42.69
C GLN A 121 25.80 -26.03 -43.12
N PHE A 122 24.52 -26.34 -43.21
CA PHE A 122 24.01 -27.64 -43.68
C PHE A 122 24.21 -27.84 -45.23
N GLU A 123 24.43 -26.77 -45.98
CA GLU A 123 24.72 -26.82 -47.42
C GLU A 123 26.22 -27.04 -47.69
N GLN A 124 27.11 -26.97 -46.69
CA GLN A 124 28.56 -27.18 -46.87
C GLN A 124 28.93 -28.67 -46.87
N ASP A 125 29.99 -29.02 -47.60
CA ASP A 125 30.56 -30.35 -47.59
C ASP A 125 32.09 -30.28 -47.38
N PRO A 126 32.61 -30.74 -46.21
CA PRO A 126 31.89 -31.38 -45.12
C PRO A 126 31.16 -30.33 -44.23
N VAL A 127 30.06 -30.75 -43.57
CA VAL A 127 29.34 -29.95 -42.61
C VAL A 127 30.19 -29.76 -41.32
N ASP A 128 30.33 -28.53 -40.86
CA ASP A 128 31.00 -28.26 -39.56
C ASP A 128 30.00 -28.41 -38.40
N LEU A 129 29.98 -29.59 -37.78
CA LEU A 129 29.09 -29.91 -36.66
C LEU A 129 29.33 -29.03 -35.41
N SER A 130 30.55 -28.51 -35.23
CA SER A 130 30.89 -27.62 -34.13
C SER A 130 30.20 -26.26 -34.28
N GLU A 131 30.23 -25.71 -35.52
CA GLU A 131 29.57 -24.46 -35.84
C GLU A 131 28.04 -24.60 -35.81
N VAL A 132 27.52 -25.74 -36.29
CA VAL A 132 26.07 -26.07 -36.20
C VAL A 132 25.62 -26.04 -34.71
N SER A 133 26.35 -26.68 -33.79
CA SER A 133 26.05 -26.70 -32.37
C SER A 133 26.07 -25.28 -31.77
N ASN A 134 27.10 -24.50 -32.10
CA ASN A 134 27.27 -23.12 -31.64
C ASN A 134 26.11 -22.21 -32.11
N LEU A 135 25.70 -22.29 -33.36
CA LEU A 135 24.56 -21.53 -33.92
C LEU A 135 23.25 -21.93 -33.24
N GLN A 136 23.03 -23.23 -33.01
CA GLN A 136 21.83 -23.71 -32.33
C GLN A 136 21.76 -23.18 -30.88
N GLU A 137 22.87 -23.20 -30.15
CA GLU A 137 22.93 -22.63 -28.78
C GLU A 137 22.63 -21.12 -28.79
N LYS A 138 23.12 -20.36 -29.75
CA LYS A 138 22.81 -18.94 -29.92
C LYS A 138 21.33 -18.71 -30.17
N ILE A 139 20.74 -19.48 -31.12
CA ILE A 139 19.30 -19.40 -31.42
C ILE A 139 18.48 -19.66 -30.15
N ASP A 140 18.79 -20.71 -29.41
CA ASP A 140 18.05 -21.07 -28.19
C ASP A 140 18.19 -20.01 -27.10
N SER A 141 19.38 -19.40 -26.98
CA SER A 141 19.62 -18.27 -26.09
C SER A 141 18.79 -17.05 -26.48
N TYR A 142 18.77 -16.65 -27.73
CA TYR A 142 17.96 -15.54 -28.22
C TYR A 142 16.45 -15.81 -28.06
N ARG A 143 15.98 -17.02 -28.32
CA ARG A 143 14.59 -17.43 -28.11
C ARG A 143 14.18 -17.34 -26.63
N LYS A 144 15.10 -17.63 -25.70
CA LYS A 144 14.87 -17.44 -24.27
C LYS A 144 14.74 -15.95 -23.92
N ILE A 145 15.67 -15.12 -24.42
CA ILE A 145 15.63 -13.66 -24.22
C ILE A 145 14.33 -13.08 -24.78
N GLN A 146 13.91 -13.48 -25.97
CA GLN A 146 12.66 -13.03 -26.59
C GLN A 146 11.47 -13.33 -25.69
N ARG A 147 11.34 -14.57 -25.19
CA ARG A 147 10.25 -14.95 -24.28
C ARG A 147 10.23 -14.12 -23.01
N ASP A 148 11.39 -13.88 -22.40
CA ASP A 148 11.51 -13.08 -21.19
C ASP A 148 11.10 -11.62 -21.43
N LEU A 149 11.42 -11.04 -22.59
CA LEU A 149 11.01 -9.68 -22.97
C LEU A 149 9.50 -9.60 -23.26
N GLU A 150 8.96 -10.58 -23.99
CA GLU A 150 7.52 -10.67 -24.29
C GLU A 150 6.70 -10.86 -23.01
N GLU A 151 7.18 -11.64 -22.05
CA GLU A 151 6.54 -11.79 -20.74
C GLU A 151 6.51 -10.47 -19.98
N LYS A 152 7.64 -9.74 -19.93
CA LYS A 152 7.71 -8.41 -19.27
C LYS A 152 6.76 -7.41 -19.93
N LEU A 153 6.71 -7.40 -21.26
CA LEU A 153 5.79 -6.53 -22.01
C LEU A 153 4.33 -6.87 -21.69
N SER A 154 3.97 -8.14 -21.72
CA SER A 154 2.61 -8.61 -21.40
C SER A 154 2.20 -8.22 -19.99
N LYS A 155 3.08 -8.40 -18.99
CA LYS A 155 2.84 -8.01 -17.60
C LYS A 155 2.68 -6.49 -17.45
N LEU A 156 3.51 -5.71 -18.13
CA LEU A 156 3.42 -4.24 -18.11
C LEU A 156 2.08 -3.74 -18.67
N LEU A 157 1.63 -4.28 -19.80
CA LEU A 157 0.35 -3.93 -20.42
C LEU A 157 -0.83 -4.33 -19.54
N ALA A 158 -0.80 -5.53 -18.95
CA ALA A 158 -1.84 -6.01 -18.04
C ALA A 158 -1.91 -5.18 -16.77
N PHE A 159 -0.77 -4.78 -16.22
CA PHE A 159 -0.69 -3.92 -15.06
C PHE A 159 -1.30 -2.53 -15.33
N ASP A 160 -0.94 -1.90 -16.44
CA ASP A 160 -1.49 -0.60 -16.85
C ASP A 160 -3.02 -0.66 -16.95
N ALA A 161 -3.56 -1.66 -17.65
CA ALA A 161 -5.00 -1.84 -17.80
C ALA A 161 -5.73 -2.04 -16.47
N ASN A 162 -5.13 -2.72 -15.49
CA ASN A 162 -5.74 -3.05 -14.21
C ASN A 162 -5.48 -2.00 -13.12
N SER A 163 -4.47 -1.14 -13.28
CA SER A 163 -4.02 -0.19 -12.26
C SER A 163 -5.07 0.84 -11.88
N VAL A 164 -5.98 1.19 -12.78
CA VAL A 164 -7.11 2.12 -12.54
C VAL A 164 -7.96 1.64 -11.34
N SER A 165 -8.13 0.34 -11.18
CA SER A 165 -8.94 -0.22 -10.08
C SER A 165 -8.37 0.07 -8.69
N ILE A 166 -7.07 0.31 -8.57
CA ILE A 166 -6.39 0.64 -7.31
C ILE A 166 -6.89 1.97 -6.73
N PHE A 167 -7.30 2.89 -7.59
CA PHE A 167 -7.72 4.25 -7.21
C PHE A 167 -9.24 4.42 -7.05
N GLN A 168 -10.04 3.36 -7.20
CA GLN A 168 -11.52 3.46 -7.12
C GLN A 168 -12.03 4.07 -5.80
N GLU A 169 -11.42 3.71 -4.65
CA GLU A 169 -11.82 4.28 -3.35
C GLU A 169 -11.48 5.77 -3.27
N VAL A 170 -10.37 6.19 -3.90
CA VAL A 170 -9.99 7.61 -4.02
C VAL A 170 -11.01 8.38 -4.81
N ASP A 171 -11.48 7.85 -5.94
CA ASP A 171 -12.48 8.50 -6.80
C ASP A 171 -13.81 8.69 -6.07
N VAL A 172 -14.30 7.64 -5.39
CA VAL A 172 -15.54 7.69 -4.61
C VAL A 172 -15.45 8.71 -3.49
N LEU A 173 -14.35 8.74 -2.74
CA LEU A 173 -14.14 9.70 -1.65
C LEU A 173 -13.93 11.13 -2.18
N SER A 174 -13.19 11.31 -3.27
CA SER A 174 -13.04 12.62 -3.93
C SER A 174 -14.39 13.22 -4.33
N TYR A 175 -15.24 12.42 -4.96
CA TYR A 175 -16.57 12.84 -5.35
C TYR A 175 -17.43 13.22 -4.12
N SER A 176 -17.42 12.40 -3.08
CA SER A 176 -18.18 12.63 -1.85
C SER A 176 -17.71 13.90 -1.12
N VAL A 177 -16.40 14.10 -1.00
CA VAL A 177 -15.80 15.30 -0.39
C VAL A 177 -16.14 16.54 -1.20
N ALA A 178 -16.07 16.48 -2.54
CA ALA A 178 -16.47 17.60 -3.41
C ALA A 178 -17.92 18.01 -3.23
N GLN A 179 -18.85 17.05 -3.08
CA GLN A 179 -20.24 17.33 -2.75
C GLN A 179 -20.39 18.04 -1.40
N GLY A 180 -19.66 17.56 -0.37
CA GLY A 180 -19.66 18.17 0.95
C GLY A 180 -19.14 19.61 0.94
N ILE A 181 -18.05 19.88 0.20
CA ILE A 181 -17.50 21.23 0.02
C ILE A 181 -18.51 22.15 -0.67
N ALA A 182 -19.12 21.71 -1.77
CA ALA A 182 -20.13 22.49 -2.49
C ALA A 182 -21.33 22.83 -1.61
N LEU A 183 -21.74 21.90 -0.75
CA LEU A 183 -22.80 22.14 0.23
C LEU A 183 -22.35 23.15 1.29
N ALA A 184 -21.15 23.02 1.83
CA ALA A 184 -20.62 23.91 2.85
C ALA A 184 -20.58 25.37 2.38
N GLN A 185 -20.23 25.63 1.12
CA GLN A 185 -20.14 26.98 0.55
C GLN A 185 -21.49 27.71 0.47
N ARG A 186 -22.63 27.01 0.42
CA ARG A 186 -23.98 27.61 0.24
C ARG A 186 -24.84 27.60 1.49
N SER A 187 -24.33 27.12 2.60
CA SER A 187 -25.16 26.85 3.80
C SER A 187 -25.43 28.08 4.66
N TRP A 188 -24.68 29.15 4.52
CA TRP A 188 -24.91 30.38 5.27
C TRP A 188 -26.02 31.24 4.62
N SER A 189 -27.04 31.63 5.39
CA SER A 189 -28.09 32.58 4.97
C SER A 189 -27.79 33.99 5.53
N PRO A 190 -27.36 34.93 4.70
CA PRO A 190 -27.11 36.32 5.15
C PRO A 190 -28.43 37.00 5.65
N THR A 191 -29.55 36.66 5.07
CA THR A 191 -30.88 37.24 5.40
C THR A 191 -31.36 36.76 6.77
N LEU A 192 -31.21 35.46 7.05
CA LEU A 192 -31.66 34.87 8.30
C LEU A 192 -30.55 34.91 9.38
N LYS A 193 -29.32 35.24 9.03
CA LYS A 193 -28.15 35.22 9.90
C LYS A 193 -27.98 33.87 10.62
N THR A 194 -28.27 32.77 9.92
CA THR A 194 -28.19 31.41 10.42
C THR A 194 -27.60 30.48 9.38
N PHE A 195 -27.08 29.33 9.81
CA PHE A 195 -26.75 28.23 8.94
C PHE A 195 -28.00 27.44 8.58
N MET A 196 -28.22 27.21 7.29
CA MET A 196 -29.28 26.37 6.79
C MET A 196 -28.85 24.93 6.82
N LEU A 197 -29.56 24.09 7.57
CA LEU A 197 -29.31 22.67 7.56
C LEU A 197 -29.80 22.05 6.24
N PRO A 198 -28.99 21.26 5.55
CA PRO A 198 -29.37 20.64 4.30
C PRO A 198 -30.46 19.57 4.48
N GLY A 199 -31.26 19.40 3.45
CA GLY A 199 -32.24 18.30 3.40
C GLY A 199 -31.56 16.91 3.33
N LYS A 200 -32.30 15.87 3.73
CA LYS A 200 -31.80 14.49 3.70
C LYS A 200 -31.24 14.07 2.33
N ASN A 201 -31.85 14.53 1.26
CA ASN A 201 -31.47 14.21 -0.13
C ASN A 201 -30.12 14.84 -0.53
N GLU A 202 -29.68 15.88 0.17
CA GLU A 202 -28.39 16.56 -0.09
C GLU A 202 -27.23 15.95 0.73
N MET A 203 -27.54 15.01 1.64
CA MET A 203 -26.60 14.41 2.59
C MET A 203 -26.16 12.99 2.19
N GLY A 204 -26.41 12.54 0.96
CA GLY A 204 -26.03 11.20 0.49
C GLY A 204 -24.54 10.92 0.62
N TRP A 205 -23.71 11.92 0.37
CA TRP A 205 -22.25 11.84 0.53
C TRP A 205 -21.80 11.50 1.96
N VAL A 206 -22.54 11.89 3.00
CA VAL A 206 -22.24 11.54 4.39
C VAL A 206 -22.42 10.04 4.63
N GLY A 207 -23.43 9.44 4.00
CA GLY A 207 -23.67 7.99 4.04
C GLY A 207 -22.45 7.23 3.49
N THR A 208 -22.00 7.63 2.31
CA THR A 208 -20.81 7.03 1.66
C THR A 208 -19.55 7.14 2.54
N ILE A 209 -19.29 8.31 3.11
CA ILE A 209 -18.14 8.51 4.02
C ILE A 209 -18.25 7.60 5.25
N LYS A 210 -19.43 7.49 5.87
CA LYS A 210 -19.64 6.61 7.03
C LYS A 210 -19.42 5.13 6.69
N GLU A 211 -19.93 4.67 5.57
CA GLU A 211 -19.76 3.28 5.12
C GLU A 211 -18.28 2.94 4.94
N ILE A 212 -17.52 3.81 4.28
CA ILE A 212 -16.08 3.62 4.08
C ILE A 212 -15.33 3.68 5.42
N TRP A 213 -15.70 4.61 6.31
CA TRP A 213 -15.13 4.71 7.64
C TRP A 213 -15.32 3.42 8.46
N GLU A 214 -16.54 2.89 8.48
CA GLU A 214 -16.86 1.64 9.19
C GLU A 214 -16.12 0.45 8.60
N LYS A 215 -16.03 0.36 7.27
CA LYS A 215 -15.27 -0.69 6.58
C LYS A 215 -13.79 -0.64 6.99
N ASN A 216 -13.15 0.53 6.91
CA ASN A 216 -11.74 0.69 7.21
C ASN A 216 -11.43 0.42 8.70
N ASN A 217 -12.34 0.79 9.62
CA ASN A 217 -12.21 0.48 11.04
C ASN A 217 -12.35 -1.03 11.33
N LYS A 218 -13.26 -1.74 10.65
CA LYS A 218 -13.40 -3.20 10.78
C LYS A 218 -12.14 -3.92 10.29
N GLU A 219 -11.56 -3.50 9.16
CA GLU A 219 -10.32 -4.05 8.61
C GLU A 219 -9.12 -3.78 9.53
N SER A 220 -8.99 -2.57 10.06
CA SER A 220 -7.94 -2.19 11.01
C SER A 220 -8.02 -3.00 12.30
N ASN A 221 -9.22 -3.17 12.87
CA ASN A 221 -9.44 -3.98 14.06
C ASN A 221 -9.12 -5.47 13.82
N LYS A 222 -9.48 -6.02 12.65
CA LYS A 222 -9.13 -7.38 12.26
C LYS A 222 -7.61 -7.55 12.15
N THR A 223 -6.94 -6.61 11.50
CA THR A 223 -5.47 -6.62 11.35
C THR A 223 -4.76 -6.51 12.69
N ASN A 224 -5.23 -5.64 13.59
CA ASN A 224 -4.66 -5.47 14.93
C ASN A 224 -4.86 -6.74 15.78
N ARG A 225 -6.01 -7.40 15.69
CA ARG A 225 -6.25 -8.69 16.35
C ARG A 225 -5.30 -9.78 15.85
N ILE A 226 -5.08 -9.87 14.53
CA ILE A 226 -4.15 -10.84 13.94
C ILE A 226 -2.70 -10.53 14.37
N LYS A 227 -2.28 -9.26 14.39
CA LYS A 227 -0.95 -8.86 14.85
C LYS A 227 -0.73 -9.16 16.34
N SER A 228 -1.72 -8.90 17.19
CA SER A 228 -1.63 -9.22 18.62
C SER A 228 -1.61 -10.74 18.86
N SER A 229 -2.44 -11.51 18.14
CA SER A 229 -2.41 -12.98 18.22
C SER A 229 -1.07 -13.56 17.75
N LYS A 230 -0.49 -13.05 16.65
CA LYS A 230 0.85 -13.46 16.20
C LYS A 230 1.95 -13.11 17.22
N ARG A 231 1.86 -11.96 17.88
CA ARG A 231 2.81 -11.59 18.95
C ARG A 231 2.69 -12.52 20.15
N MET A 232 1.46 -12.86 20.56
CA MET A 232 1.22 -13.83 21.64
C MET A 232 1.75 -15.21 21.30
N ILE A 233 1.49 -15.72 20.09
CA ILE A 233 2.02 -17.02 19.63
C ILE A 233 3.55 -17.01 19.60
N ASN A 234 4.17 -15.97 19.07
CA ASN A 234 5.64 -15.87 19.03
C ASN A 234 6.25 -15.77 20.44
N SER A 235 5.60 -15.10 21.40
CA SER A 235 6.07 -15.07 22.79
C SER A 235 5.97 -16.44 23.46
N GLN A 236 4.89 -17.18 23.23
CA GLN A 236 4.72 -18.53 23.74
C GLN A 236 5.74 -19.52 23.14
N ILE A 237 5.99 -19.46 21.83
CA ILE A 237 7.01 -20.30 21.16
C ILE A 237 8.40 -20.05 21.73
N ASN A 238 8.76 -18.78 21.95
CA ASN A 238 10.05 -18.43 22.54
C ASN A 238 10.19 -18.91 24.00
N GLU A 239 9.10 -18.90 24.76
CA GLU A 239 9.08 -19.37 26.15
C GLU A 239 9.19 -20.91 26.21
N GLU A 240 8.48 -21.65 25.36
CA GLU A 240 8.58 -23.11 25.25
C GLU A 240 9.97 -23.59 24.73
N GLU A 241 10.59 -22.84 23.84
CA GLU A 241 11.95 -23.13 23.33
C GLU A 241 13.01 -22.87 24.40
N TYR A 242 12.85 -21.80 25.18
CA TYR A 242 13.69 -21.49 26.32
C TYR A 242 13.59 -22.58 27.40
N ASP A 243 12.37 -22.97 27.80
CA ASP A 243 12.15 -24.02 28.80
C ASP A 243 12.71 -25.37 28.37
N ARG A 244 12.61 -25.71 27.07
CA ARG A 244 13.24 -26.91 26.50
C ARG A 244 14.77 -26.86 26.59
N ASN A 245 15.38 -25.74 26.30
CA ASN A 245 16.83 -25.57 26.35
C ASN A 245 17.34 -25.63 27.78
N VAL A 246 16.63 -25.05 28.76
CA VAL A 246 16.95 -25.14 30.20
C VAL A 246 16.84 -26.57 30.70
N ALA A 247 15.80 -27.32 30.29
CA ALA A 247 15.61 -28.72 30.67
C ALA A 247 16.70 -29.64 30.06
N LEU A 248 17.11 -29.40 28.82
CA LEU A 248 18.20 -30.12 28.13
C LEU A 248 19.55 -29.88 28.82
N TYR A 249 19.85 -28.63 29.17
CA TYR A 249 21.08 -28.26 29.86
C TYR A 249 21.19 -28.87 31.26
N SER A 250 20.09 -28.84 32.01
CA SER A 250 20.00 -29.47 33.34
C SER A 250 20.14 -30.98 33.30
N GLY A 251 19.61 -31.62 32.25
CA GLY A 251 19.73 -33.07 32.01
C GLY A 251 21.16 -33.49 31.63
N LEU A 252 21.90 -32.67 30.90
CA LEU A 252 23.25 -32.98 30.46
C LEU A 252 24.30 -32.79 31.56
N HIS A 253 24.10 -31.89 32.53
CA HIS A 253 25.11 -31.49 33.52
C HIS A 253 24.75 -31.95 34.94
N GLY A 254 23.61 -32.60 35.17
CA GLY A 254 23.25 -33.21 36.46
C GLY A 254 23.15 -32.24 37.65
N LYS A 255 23.07 -30.92 37.39
CA LYS A 255 22.92 -29.89 38.41
C LYS A 255 21.75 -28.97 38.05
N PRO A 256 20.82 -28.68 39.00
CA PRO A 256 19.82 -27.66 38.78
C PRO A 256 20.51 -26.30 38.58
N ILE A 257 20.10 -25.54 37.56
CA ILE A 257 20.55 -24.15 37.35
C ILE A 257 20.01 -23.33 38.51
N ILE A 258 20.91 -22.92 39.42
CA ILE A 258 20.54 -22.02 40.53
C ILE A 258 20.24 -20.68 39.88
N GLY A 259 18.96 -20.29 39.85
CA GLY A 259 18.52 -19.02 39.29
C GLY A 259 17.40 -19.13 38.28
N ALA A 260 16.91 -20.29 37.92
CA ALA A 260 15.77 -20.46 37.01
C ALA A 260 14.54 -19.63 37.41
N SER A 261 14.30 -19.44 38.71
CA SER A 261 13.23 -18.58 39.24
C SER A 261 13.49 -17.07 39.07
N VAL A 262 14.76 -16.66 38.96
CA VAL A 262 15.15 -15.25 38.73
C VAL A 262 15.01 -14.89 37.26
N ILE A 263 15.32 -15.83 36.38
CA ILE A 263 15.23 -15.65 34.93
C ILE A 263 13.77 -15.59 34.44
N HIS A 264 12.85 -16.27 35.16
CA HIS A 264 11.42 -16.27 34.82
C HIS A 264 10.77 -14.87 34.94
N ASN A 265 11.32 -13.99 35.80
CA ASN A 265 10.83 -12.63 36.00
C ASN A 265 11.63 -11.55 35.25
N ALA A 266 12.65 -11.92 34.49
CA ALA A 266 13.46 -10.98 33.72
C ALA A 266 12.76 -10.58 32.39
N SER A 267 12.97 -9.35 31.92
CA SER A 267 12.49 -8.88 30.65
C SER A 267 13.09 -9.66 29.45
N SER A 268 12.47 -9.59 28.30
CA SER A 268 12.93 -10.35 27.12
C SER A 268 14.33 -9.94 26.62
N GLU A 269 14.81 -8.74 26.95
CA GLU A 269 16.17 -8.28 26.63
C GLU A 269 17.19 -8.81 27.65
N GLU A 270 16.85 -8.77 28.94
CA GLU A 270 17.69 -9.33 30.02
C GLU A 270 17.87 -10.84 29.88
N LYS A 271 16.87 -11.57 29.35
CA LYS A 271 16.96 -13.00 29.04
C LYS A 271 17.98 -13.30 27.92
N LYS A 272 18.11 -12.42 26.90
CA LYS A 272 19.09 -12.57 25.82
C LYS A 272 20.53 -12.39 26.33
N ASP A 273 20.77 -11.43 27.20
CA ASP A 273 22.10 -11.14 27.74
C ASP A 273 22.58 -12.24 28.69
N LEU A 274 21.66 -12.88 29.42
CA LEU A 274 21.96 -14.01 30.29
C LEU A 274 22.28 -15.31 29.53
N VAL A 275 21.66 -15.53 28.34
CA VAL A 275 21.94 -16.71 27.48
C VAL A 275 23.28 -16.56 26.75
N LEU A 276 23.77 -15.32 26.52
CA LEU A 276 25.07 -15.07 25.90
C LEU A 276 26.24 -15.10 26.92
N ALA A 277 25.96 -15.14 28.23
CA ALA A 277 26.94 -15.15 29.31
C ALA A 277 27.19 -16.56 29.91
N ILE A 278 26.49 -17.60 29.42
CA ILE A 278 26.63 -19.00 29.77
C ILE A 278 27.19 -19.79 28.58
#